data_3dc1460e34d86a40236c995615c84196
#
_entry.id   3dc1460e34d86a40236c995615c84196
#
_cell.length_a   1.000
_cell.length_b   1.000
_cell.length_c   1.000
_cell.angle_alpha   90.00
_cell.angle_beta   90.00
_cell.angle_gamma   90.00
#
_symmetry.space_group_name_H-M   'P 1'
#
loop_
_entity.id
_entity.type
_entity.pdbx_description
1 polymer ?
#
loop_
_entity_poly.entity_id
_entity_poly.type
_entity_poly.pdbx_seq_one_letter_code
_entity_poly.pdbx_strand_id
1 'polypeptide(L)'
;MVKICEICKSKFETKSATRIYCYECSGESTRINYESRKHQKTILRNSMKKQAIKLLGGKCCICGYNKCVDALEFHHEDPRQKEFKFGSGNTMSWKEYKAESLKCKLVCSNCHKEIHSKLGYIYNN
;
A
#
# COMPACT_ATOMS: atom_id res chain seq x y z
N MET A 1 21.65 15.48 8.27
CA MET A 1 21.21 14.68 9.42
C MET A 1 20.77 13.29 8.96
N VAL A 2 20.97 12.31 9.79
CA VAL A 2 20.55 10.93 9.49
C VAL A 2 19.21 10.67 10.13
N LYS A 3 18.29 10.12 9.36
CA LYS A 3 16.94 9.77 9.80
C LYS A 3 16.61 8.31 9.44
N ILE A 4 15.57 7.79 10.03
CA ILE A 4 15.05 6.46 9.72
C ILE A 4 13.75 6.60 8.97
N CYS A 5 13.68 5.98 7.80
CA CYS A 5 12.47 5.99 6.98
C CYS A 5 11.32 5.30 7.72
N GLU A 6 10.18 5.96 7.80
CA GLU A 6 9.02 5.39 8.48
C GLU A 6 8.41 4.19 7.75
N ILE A 7 8.63 4.08 6.43
CA ILE A 7 8.12 2.96 5.63
C ILE A 7 9.04 1.75 5.72
N CYS A 8 10.27 1.88 5.22
CA CYS A 8 11.18 0.73 5.09
C CYS A 8 12.17 0.55 6.27
N LYS A 9 12.19 1.49 7.21
CA LYS A 9 13.06 1.50 8.39
C LYS A 9 14.55 1.60 8.08
N SER A 10 14.93 1.90 6.85
CA SER A 10 16.30 2.14 6.46
C SER A 10 16.77 3.53 6.90
N LYS A 11 18.05 3.66 7.20
CA LYS A 11 18.65 4.95 7.48
C LYS A 11 18.85 5.71 6.18
N PHE A 12 18.62 7.01 6.19
CA PHE A 12 18.87 7.87 5.06
C PHE A 12 19.36 9.24 5.50
N GLU A 13 20.11 9.88 4.65
CA GLU A 13 20.63 11.22 4.91
C GLU A 13 19.79 12.29 4.22
N THR A 14 19.49 13.36 4.95
CA THR A 14 18.69 14.47 4.41
C THR A 14 19.07 15.77 5.13
N LYS A 15 18.92 16.87 4.42
CA LYS A 15 19.02 18.22 4.98
C LYS A 15 17.66 18.73 5.47
N SER A 16 16.58 18.03 5.14
CA SER A 16 15.24 18.45 5.50
C SER A 16 14.86 17.99 6.90
N ALA A 17 14.43 18.91 7.76
CA ALA A 17 13.95 18.58 9.10
C ALA A 17 12.59 17.89 9.08
N THR A 18 11.82 18.05 8.01
CA THR A 18 10.45 17.53 7.92
C THR A 18 10.32 16.23 7.15
N ARG A 19 11.35 15.82 6.43
CA ARG A 19 11.29 14.58 5.63
C ARG A 19 11.24 13.34 6.53
N ILE A 20 10.28 12.48 6.30
CA ILE A 20 10.07 11.26 7.11
C ILE A 20 10.26 9.97 6.29
N TYR A 21 10.31 10.07 4.97
CA TYR A 21 10.51 8.92 4.08
C TYR A 21 11.82 9.05 3.32
N CYS A 22 12.51 7.93 3.08
CA CYS A 22 13.72 7.93 2.27
C CYS A 22 13.40 8.23 0.80
N TYR A 23 14.45 8.53 0.02
CA TYR A 23 14.29 8.89 -1.39
C TYR A 23 13.77 7.73 -2.25
N GLU A 24 14.12 6.50 -1.91
CA GLU A 24 13.60 5.32 -2.62
C GLU A 24 12.10 5.15 -2.43
N CYS A 25 11.61 5.31 -1.19
CA CYS A 25 10.20 5.13 -0.89
C CYS A 25 9.33 6.27 -1.41
N SER A 26 9.85 7.50 -1.39
CA SER A 26 9.07 8.68 -1.79
C SER A 26 9.32 9.15 -3.22
N GLY A 27 10.33 8.57 -3.89
CA GLY A 27 10.82 9.10 -5.15
C GLY A 27 11.71 10.32 -4.93
N GLU A 28 12.70 10.50 -5.78
CA GLU A 28 13.57 11.64 -5.74
C GLU A 28 13.09 12.71 -6.71
N SER A 29 13.00 13.96 -6.26
CA SER A 29 12.71 15.08 -7.14
C SER A 29 13.36 16.34 -6.66
N THR A 30 14.16 16.91 -7.53
CA THR A 30 14.76 18.22 -7.34
C THR A 30 13.98 19.32 -8.03
N ARG A 31 13.11 18.97 -8.99
CA ARG A 31 12.25 19.93 -9.70
C ARG A 31 10.87 19.36 -9.80
N ILE A 32 9.91 20.14 -9.35
CA ILE A 32 8.54 19.68 -9.24
C ILE A 32 7.69 20.33 -10.32
N ASN A 33 7.35 19.55 -11.34
CA ASN A 33 6.24 19.87 -12.23
C ASN A 33 5.10 18.89 -11.92
N TYR A 34 3.97 19.05 -12.59
CA TYR A 34 2.78 18.20 -12.36
C TYR A 34 3.06 16.71 -12.57
N GLU A 35 3.76 16.39 -13.64
CA GLU A 35 4.09 15.00 -13.99
C GLU A 35 5.01 14.35 -12.94
N SER A 36 6.02 15.10 -12.49
CA SER A 36 6.95 14.63 -11.46
C SER A 36 6.22 14.35 -10.14
N ARG A 37 5.28 15.20 -9.74
CA ARG A 37 4.50 15.01 -8.53
C ARG A 37 3.64 13.76 -8.60
N LYS A 38 2.99 13.54 -9.74
CA LYS A 38 2.17 12.35 -9.98
C LYS A 38 3.01 11.08 -9.90
N HIS A 39 4.18 11.11 -10.52
CA HIS A 39 5.11 9.98 -10.49
C HIS A 39 5.60 9.68 -9.06
N GLN A 40 5.94 10.71 -8.29
CA GLN A 40 6.36 10.56 -6.90
C GLN A 40 5.27 9.95 -6.02
N LYS A 41 4.02 10.37 -6.19
CA LYS A 41 2.88 9.81 -5.46
C LYS A 41 2.72 8.32 -5.77
N THR A 42 2.94 7.93 -7.01
CA THR A 42 2.88 6.52 -7.42
C THR A 42 3.99 5.70 -6.76
N ILE A 43 5.22 6.22 -6.78
CA ILE A 43 6.37 5.57 -6.14
C ILE A 43 6.12 5.40 -4.65
N LEU A 44 5.68 6.44 -3.97
CA LEU A 44 5.40 6.42 -2.54
C LEU A 44 4.32 5.38 -2.21
N ARG A 45 3.24 5.38 -2.97
CA ARG A 45 2.13 4.44 -2.79
C ARG A 45 2.58 3.00 -2.98
N ASN A 46 3.40 2.74 -4.01
CA ASN A 46 3.94 1.40 -4.27
C ASN A 46 4.87 0.94 -3.15
N SER A 47 5.66 1.85 -2.59
CA SER A 47 6.52 1.55 -1.44
C SER A 47 5.72 1.15 -0.21
N MET A 48 4.64 1.89 0.08
CA MET A 48 3.74 1.57 1.18
C MET A 48 3.05 0.23 0.97
N LYS A 49 2.60 -0.05 -0.25
CA LYS A 49 1.98 -1.32 -0.59
C LYS A 49 2.92 -2.49 -0.35
N LYS A 50 4.16 -2.38 -0.81
CA LYS A 50 5.17 -3.44 -0.62
C LYS A 50 5.41 -3.73 0.86
N GLN A 51 5.53 -2.71 1.68
CA GLN A 51 5.76 -2.89 3.11
C GLN A 51 4.53 -3.48 3.80
N ALA A 52 3.33 -3.03 3.45
CA ALA A 52 2.09 -3.58 4.00
C ALA A 52 1.93 -5.06 3.63
N ILE A 53 2.27 -5.43 2.39
CA ILE A 53 2.26 -6.83 1.94
C ILE A 53 3.20 -7.68 2.78
N LYS A 54 4.40 -7.20 3.08
CA LYS A 54 5.33 -7.90 3.96
C LYS A 54 4.76 -8.09 5.36
N LEU A 55 4.10 -7.08 5.90
CA LEU A 55 3.46 -7.15 7.22
C LEU A 55 2.35 -8.19 7.27
N LEU A 56 1.66 -8.43 6.16
CA LEU A 56 0.57 -9.39 6.06
C LEU A 56 1.03 -10.78 5.60
N GLY A 57 2.33 -11.04 5.59
CA GLY A 57 2.89 -12.35 5.30
C GLY A 57 3.46 -12.54 3.90
N GLY A 58 3.34 -11.55 3.01
CA GLY A 58 3.97 -11.55 1.68
C GLY A 58 3.33 -12.45 0.63
N LYS A 59 2.21 -13.08 0.92
CA LYS A 59 1.55 -14.03 0.01
C LYS A 59 0.04 -14.04 0.23
N CYS A 60 -0.69 -14.50 -0.78
CA CYS A 60 -2.12 -14.74 -0.63
C CYS A 60 -2.37 -15.70 0.53
N CYS A 61 -3.23 -15.32 1.46
CA CYS A 61 -3.52 -16.15 2.63
C CYS A 61 -4.39 -17.38 2.30
N ILE A 62 -4.96 -17.45 1.11
CA ILE A 62 -5.82 -18.54 0.66
C ILE A 62 -5.04 -19.55 -0.16
N CYS A 63 -4.40 -19.12 -1.26
CA CYS A 63 -3.73 -20.04 -2.18
C CYS A 63 -2.19 -19.99 -2.13
N GLY A 64 -1.62 -19.04 -1.38
CA GLY A 64 -0.17 -18.92 -1.25
C GLY A 64 0.54 -18.21 -2.41
N TYR A 65 -0.20 -17.64 -3.35
CA TYR A 65 0.40 -16.94 -4.48
C TYR A 65 1.28 -15.77 -4.00
N ASN A 66 2.48 -15.67 -4.55
CA ASN A 66 3.44 -14.62 -4.17
C ASN A 66 4.36 -14.16 -5.30
N LYS A 67 4.00 -14.42 -6.56
CA LYS A 67 4.90 -14.16 -7.70
C LYS A 67 4.93 -12.71 -8.14
N CYS A 68 3.82 -11.99 -8.06
CA CYS A 68 3.71 -10.60 -8.50
C CYS A 68 3.03 -9.76 -7.44
N VAL A 69 3.71 -8.71 -6.98
CA VAL A 69 3.18 -7.81 -5.96
C VAL A 69 1.89 -7.13 -6.43
N ASP A 70 1.82 -6.79 -7.72
CA ASP A 70 0.64 -6.13 -8.28
C ASP A 70 -0.60 -7.01 -8.29
N ALA A 71 -0.41 -8.33 -8.22
CA ALA A 71 -1.51 -9.28 -8.16
C ALA A 71 -1.98 -9.57 -6.74
N LEU A 72 -1.34 -8.98 -5.74
CA LEU A 72 -1.75 -9.09 -4.33
C LEU A 72 -2.59 -7.88 -3.97
N GLU A 73 -3.70 -8.13 -3.30
CA GLU A 73 -4.70 -7.11 -2.98
C GLU A 73 -5.12 -7.22 -1.53
N PHE A 74 -5.61 -6.10 -0.98
CA PHE A 74 -6.11 -6.06 0.39
C PHE A 74 -7.62 -6.26 0.38
N HIS A 75 -8.08 -7.23 1.14
CA HIS A 75 -9.50 -7.51 1.32
C HIS A 75 -9.91 -7.18 2.74
N HIS A 76 -10.79 -6.20 2.92
CA HIS A 76 -11.32 -5.82 4.23
C HIS A 76 -12.19 -6.95 4.76
N GLU A 77 -11.86 -7.46 5.95
CA GLU A 77 -12.65 -8.52 6.59
C GLU A 77 -14.03 -8.01 6.97
N ASP A 78 -14.09 -6.77 7.47
CA ASP A 78 -15.35 -6.12 7.80
C ASP A 78 -15.42 -4.78 7.04
N PRO A 79 -16.24 -4.70 5.98
CA PRO A 79 -16.37 -3.48 5.20
C PRO A 79 -16.82 -2.25 6.02
N ARG A 80 -17.48 -2.47 7.16
CA ARG A 80 -17.93 -1.39 8.03
C ARG A 80 -16.79 -0.70 8.75
N GLN A 81 -15.63 -1.36 8.87
CA GLN A 81 -14.43 -0.78 9.50
C GLN A 81 -13.53 -0.08 8.51
N LYS A 82 -13.91 -0.04 7.24
CA LYS A 82 -13.14 0.60 6.19
C LYS A 82 -13.20 2.11 6.33
N GLU A 83 -12.06 2.73 6.62
CA GLU A 83 -11.94 4.18 6.71
C GLU A 83 -11.38 4.79 5.43
N PHE A 84 -10.49 4.06 4.75
CA PHE A 84 -9.83 4.54 3.53
C PHE A 84 -9.97 3.52 2.41
N LYS A 85 -10.05 4.01 1.19
CA LYS A 85 -10.08 3.16 0.01
C LYS A 85 -8.70 3.17 -0.64
N PHE A 86 -8.05 2.01 -0.71
CA PHE A 86 -6.78 1.86 -1.38
C PHE A 86 -6.91 2.15 -2.88
N GLY A 87 -5.94 2.89 -3.44
CA GLY A 87 -5.90 3.16 -4.87
C GLY A 87 -6.87 4.20 -5.37
N SER A 88 -7.60 4.88 -4.49
CA SER A 88 -8.61 5.87 -4.89
C SER A 88 -8.06 7.27 -5.17
N GLY A 89 -6.75 7.45 -5.24
CA GLY A 89 -6.11 8.75 -5.44
C GLY A 89 -5.93 9.56 -4.17
N ASN A 90 -6.46 9.10 -3.06
CA ASN A 90 -6.25 9.73 -1.75
C ASN A 90 -4.81 9.56 -1.30
N THR A 91 -4.23 10.63 -0.80
CA THR A 91 -2.89 10.58 -0.22
C THR A 91 -2.99 10.18 1.23
N MET A 92 -2.45 9.00 1.56
CA MET A 92 -2.38 8.51 2.93
C MET A 92 -0.95 8.58 3.43
N SER A 93 -0.77 8.86 4.73
CA SER A 93 0.51 8.67 5.39
C SER A 93 0.77 7.18 5.55
N TRP A 94 2.03 6.80 5.78
CA TRP A 94 2.35 5.40 6.08
C TRP A 94 1.61 4.89 7.30
N LYS A 95 1.49 5.72 8.32
CA LYS A 95 0.75 5.36 9.55
C LYS A 95 -0.70 4.99 9.23
N GLU A 96 -1.37 5.80 8.41
CA GLU A 96 -2.75 5.54 7.99
C GLU A 96 -2.86 4.30 7.10
N TYR A 97 -1.95 4.17 6.14
CA TYR A 97 -1.90 3.03 5.23
C TYR A 97 -1.69 1.72 5.98
N LYS A 98 -0.73 1.71 6.90
CA LYS A 98 -0.43 0.56 7.75
C LYS A 98 -1.63 0.18 8.60
N ALA A 99 -2.25 1.14 9.27
CA ALA A 99 -3.42 0.90 10.10
C ALA A 99 -4.57 0.30 9.28
N GLU A 100 -4.81 0.83 8.08
CA GLU A 100 -5.87 0.32 7.20
C GLU A 100 -5.55 -1.09 6.69
N SER A 101 -4.29 -1.36 6.33
CA SER A 101 -3.89 -2.69 5.83
C SER A 101 -4.03 -3.77 6.91
N LEU A 102 -3.84 -3.43 8.17
CA LEU A 102 -4.00 -4.39 9.27
C LEU A 102 -5.45 -4.82 9.50
N LYS A 103 -6.42 -4.11 8.93
CA LYS A 103 -7.83 -4.49 8.92
C LYS A 103 -8.17 -5.47 7.80
N CYS A 104 -7.20 -5.79 6.95
CA CYS A 104 -7.40 -6.56 5.72
C CYS A 104 -6.70 -7.91 5.79
N LYS A 105 -7.16 -8.82 4.94
CA LYS A 105 -6.42 -10.02 4.57
C LYS A 105 -5.72 -9.76 3.25
N LEU A 106 -4.53 -10.34 3.08
CA LEU A 106 -3.81 -10.28 1.82
C LEU A 106 -4.26 -11.45 0.94
N VAL A 107 -4.78 -11.15 -0.23
CA VAL A 107 -5.28 -12.14 -1.19
C VAL A 107 -4.78 -11.81 -2.59
N CYS A 108 -4.66 -12.81 -3.45
CA CYS A 108 -4.35 -12.55 -4.85
C CYS A 108 -5.62 -12.10 -5.59
N SER A 109 -5.45 -11.56 -6.79
CA SER A 109 -6.57 -11.06 -7.60
C SER A 109 -7.64 -12.12 -7.84
N ASN A 110 -7.23 -13.38 -8.10
CA ASN A 110 -8.15 -14.47 -8.32
C ASN A 110 -8.96 -14.80 -7.08
N CYS A 111 -8.28 -14.98 -5.94
CA CYS A 111 -8.96 -15.27 -4.68
C CYS A 111 -9.86 -14.11 -4.24
N HIS A 112 -9.44 -12.88 -4.48
CA HIS A 112 -10.23 -11.69 -4.17
C HIS A 112 -11.53 -11.67 -4.98
N LYS A 113 -11.44 -11.97 -6.27
CA LYS A 113 -12.61 -12.08 -7.15
C LYS A 113 -13.53 -13.23 -6.73
N GLU A 114 -12.97 -14.35 -6.33
CA GLU A 114 -13.75 -15.49 -5.85
C GLU A 114 -14.53 -15.15 -4.58
N ILE A 115 -13.89 -14.45 -3.64
CA ILE A 115 -14.57 -13.97 -2.43
C ILE A 115 -15.74 -13.07 -2.80
N HIS A 116 -15.49 -12.06 -3.64
CA HIS A 116 -16.52 -11.13 -4.06
C HIS A 116 -17.60 -11.79 -4.91
N SER A 117 -17.25 -12.78 -5.70
CA SER A 117 -18.22 -13.55 -6.48
C SER A 117 -19.21 -14.30 -5.57
N LYS A 118 -18.70 -14.95 -4.52
CA LYS A 118 -19.54 -15.65 -3.54
C LYS A 118 -20.45 -14.69 -2.78
N LEU A 119 -19.92 -13.50 -2.43
CA LEU A 119 -20.71 -12.47 -1.76
C LEU A 119 -21.58 -11.69 -2.75
N GLY A 120 -21.01 -11.39 -3.91
CA GLY A 120 -21.60 -10.51 -4.91
C GLY A 120 -22.77 -11.12 -5.65
N TYR A 121 -22.83 -12.48 -5.77
CA TYR A 121 -23.98 -13.10 -6.33
C TYR A 121 -25.26 -12.91 -5.51
N ILE A 122 -25.04 -12.60 -4.23
CA ILE A 122 -26.13 -12.20 -3.37
C ILE A 122 -26.66 -10.82 -3.79
N TYR A 123 -25.81 -9.98 -4.31
CA TYR A 123 -26.18 -8.62 -4.74
C TYR A 123 -26.62 -8.52 -6.19
N ASN A 124 -26.19 -9.45 -7.03
CA ASN A 124 -26.43 -9.40 -8.47
C ASN A 124 -27.64 -10.25 -8.92
N ASN A 125 -28.18 -11.01 -8.01
CA ASN A 125 -29.39 -11.81 -8.25
C ASN A 125 -30.58 -11.27 -7.44
#